data_254e95a01c484faf1348dbd70a760ea6
#
_entry.id   254e95a01c484faf1348dbd70a760ea6
#
_cell.length_a   1.000
_cell.length_b   1.000
_cell.length_c   1.000
_cell.angle_alpha   90.00
_cell.angle_beta   90.00
_cell.angle_gamma   90.00
#
_symmetry.space_group_name_H-M   'P 1'
#
loop_
_entity.id
_entity.type
_entity.pdbx_description
1 polymer ?
#
loop_
_entity_poly.entity_id
_entity_poly.type
_entity_poly.pdbx_seq_one_letter_code
_entity_poly.pdbx_strand_id
1 'polypeptide(L)'
;MKQAHAVQRSQRGFTLVEVLVSLLVFSIGVLGMVGLQARAIQFSVDAEDRAKAAMVANEVISWMWAQRTLVVPAATITDFEAQAQSVGLPSNVAIAVPAPVGGVATVTITWKSPSKPATEDNSVYFTQVAMP
;
A
#
# COMPACT_ATOMS: atom_id res chain seq x y z
N MET A 1 49.40 -50.42 37.74
CA MET A 1 47.91 -50.14 37.68
C MET A 1 47.72 -48.67 37.50
N LYS A 2 47.27 -48.20 36.30
CA LYS A 2 46.95 -46.79 36.03
C LYS A 2 45.45 -46.59 36.28
N GLN A 3 45.12 -45.77 37.25
CA GLN A 3 43.74 -45.38 37.49
C GLN A 3 43.32 -44.31 36.45
N ALA A 4 42.31 -44.61 35.65
CA ALA A 4 41.71 -43.68 34.75
C ALA A 4 40.77 -42.75 35.55
N HIS A 5 41.11 -41.47 35.66
CA HIS A 5 40.21 -40.45 36.19
C HIS A 5 39.10 -40.20 35.15
N ALA A 6 37.91 -40.65 35.46
CA ALA A 6 36.71 -40.28 34.72
C ALA A 6 36.42 -38.79 34.95
N VAL A 7 36.50 -37.98 33.93
CA VAL A 7 36.08 -36.57 33.93
C VAL A 7 34.56 -36.57 34.02
N GLN A 8 34.02 -36.26 35.21
CA GLN A 8 32.59 -36.02 35.36
C GLN A 8 32.23 -34.74 34.62
N ARG A 9 31.58 -34.87 33.46
CA ARG A 9 30.93 -33.77 32.76
C ARG A 9 29.75 -33.33 33.60
N SER A 10 29.84 -32.13 34.22
CA SER A 10 28.73 -31.46 34.87
C SER A 10 27.63 -31.19 33.86
N GLN A 11 26.53 -31.94 33.93
CA GLN A 11 25.31 -31.63 33.18
C GLN A 11 24.66 -30.42 33.87
N ARG A 12 24.77 -29.25 33.21
CA ARG A 12 24.00 -28.05 33.60
C ARG A 12 22.58 -28.26 33.09
N GLY A 13 21.64 -28.55 33.97
CA GLY A 13 20.21 -28.54 33.65
C GLY A 13 19.73 -27.10 33.49
N PHE A 14 18.85 -26.88 32.49
CA PHE A 14 18.15 -25.60 32.34
C PHE A 14 17.34 -25.30 33.60
N THR A 15 17.45 -24.08 34.12
CA THR A 15 16.62 -23.65 35.25
C THR A 15 15.22 -23.32 34.71
N LEU A 16 14.19 -23.56 35.53
CA LEU A 16 12.79 -23.28 35.16
C LEU A 16 12.58 -21.80 34.82
N VAL A 17 13.33 -20.91 35.48
CA VAL A 17 13.34 -19.46 35.20
C VAL A 17 13.92 -19.16 33.83
N GLU A 18 14.96 -19.84 33.37
CA GLU A 18 15.59 -19.63 32.08
C GLU A 18 14.63 -19.99 30.93
N VAL A 19 13.85 -21.06 31.08
CA VAL A 19 12.81 -21.43 30.14
C VAL A 19 11.69 -20.38 30.10
N LEU A 20 11.25 -19.88 31.25
CA LEU A 20 10.22 -18.84 31.31
C LEU A 20 10.68 -17.54 30.69
N VAL A 21 11.90 -17.09 30.92
CA VAL A 21 12.48 -15.89 30.32
C VAL A 21 12.64 -16.08 28.81
N SER A 22 13.09 -17.24 28.36
CA SER A 22 13.23 -17.56 26.94
C SER A 22 11.89 -17.51 26.21
N LEU A 23 10.83 -18.07 26.80
CA LEU A 23 9.47 -18.01 26.25
C LEU A 23 8.93 -16.57 26.19
N LEU A 24 9.23 -15.76 27.21
CA LEU A 24 8.82 -14.36 27.25
C LEU A 24 9.50 -13.57 26.12
N VAL A 25 10.81 -13.69 25.99
CA VAL A 25 11.57 -13.02 24.91
C VAL A 25 11.11 -13.49 23.53
N PHE A 26 10.90 -14.79 23.37
CA PHE A 26 10.37 -15.37 22.12
C PHE A 26 8.99 -14.80 21.78
N SER A 27 8.09 -14.71 22.75
CA SER A 27 6.75 -14.17 22.54
C SER A 27 6.77 -12.70 22.10
N ILE A 28 7.64 -11.88 22.70
CA ILE A 28 7.83 -10.47 22.28
C ILE A 28 8.37 -10.40 20.84
N GLY A 29 9.31 -11.27 20.49
CA GLY A 29 9.86 -11.35 19.15
C GLY A 29 8.80 -11.71 18.10
N VAL A 30 7.95 -12.69 18.38
CA VAL A 30 6.83 -13.09 17.50
C VAL A 30 5.82 -11.95 17.35
N LEU A 31 5.44 -11.28 18.44
CA LEU A 31 4.54 -10.12 18.40
C LEU A 31 5.10 -8.98 17.52
N GLY A 32 6.40 -8.71 17.62
CA GLY A 32 7.08 -7.73 16.77
C GLY A 32 7.03 -8.11 15.29
N MET A 33 7.24 -9.38 14.96
CA MET A 33 7.15 -9.89 13.59
C MET A 33 5.74 -9.77 13.01
N VAL A 34 4.70 -10.10 13.80
CA VAL A 34 3.30 -9.94 13.37
C VAL A 34 2.97 -8.46 13.09
N GLY A 35 3.47 -7.53 13.92
CA GLY A 35 3.29 -6.10 13.70
C GLY A 35 3.94 -5.61 12.40
N LEU A 36 5.12 -6.12 12.05
CA LEU A 36 5.78 -5.81 10.78
C LEU A 36 5.04 -6.38 9.59
N GLN A 37 4.52 -7.61 9.69
CA GLN A 37 3.71 -8.23 8.63
C GLN A 37 2.44 -7.42 8.35
N ALA A 38 1.74 -6.97 9.41
CA ALA A 38 0.55 -6.14 9.24
C ALA A 38 0.84 -4.84 8.47
N ARG A 39 1.95 -4.17 8.78
CA ARG A 39 2.40 -2.98 8.03
C ARG A 39 2.80 -3.29 6.59
N ALA A 40 3.49 -4.40 6.36
CA ALA A 40 3.88 -4.81 5.00
C ALA A 40 2.64 -5.04 4.11
N ILE A 41 1.57 -5.63 4.65
CA ILE A 41 0.30 -5.81 3.93
C ILE A 41 -0.32 -4.45 3.60
N GLN A 42 -0.34 -3.50 4.53
CA GLN A 42 -0.86 -2.15 4.28
C GLN A 42 -0.10 -1.45 3.14
N PHE A 43 1.23 -1.49 3.15
CA PHE A 43 2.04 -0.93 2.07
C PHE A 43 1.80 -1.62 0.72
N SER A 44 1.57 -2.94 0.72
CA SER A 44 1.24 -3.68 -0.50
C SER A 44 -0.10 -3.22 -1.09
N VAL A 45 -1.12 -3.05 -0.26
CA VAL A 45 -2.44 -2.53 -0.70
C VAL A 45 -2.33 -1.11 -1.22
N ASP A 46 -1.61 -0.24 -0.52
CA ASP A 46 -1.42 1.16 -0.97
C ASP A 46 -0.66 1.23 -2.32
N ALA A 47 0.31 0.35 -2.54
CA ALA A 47 1.03 0.26 -3.81
C ALA A 47 0.14 -0.27 -4.94
N GLU A 48 -0.71 -1.25 -4.67
CA GLU A 48 -1.70 -1.79 -5.60
C GLU A 48 -2.73 -0.72 -6.00
N ASP A 49 -3.31 -0.01 -5.03
CA ASP A 49 -4.27 1.06 -5.28
C ASP A 49 -3.64 2.17 -6.15
N ARG A 50 -2.38 2.52 -5.89
CA ARG A 50 -1.65 3.50 -6.70
C ARG A 50 -1.40 3.02 -8.13
N ALA A 51 -1.10 1.75 -8.32
CA ALA A 51 -0.94 1.16 -9.65
C ALA A 51 -2.26 1.18 -10.44
N LYS A 52 -3.39 0.86 -9.78
CA LYS A 52 -4.73 0.96 -10.36
C LYS A 52 -5.09 2.39 -10.74
N ALA A 53 -4.81 3.36 -9.85
CA ALA A 53 -5.02 4.77 -10.14
C ALA A 53 -4.20 5.25 -11.35
N ALA A 54 -2.95 4.80 -11.47
CA ALA A 54 -2.12 5.11 -12.63
C ALA A 54 -2.69 4.52 -13.93
N MET A 55 -3.26 3.31 -13.88
CA MET A 55 -3.90 2.68 -15.02
C MET A 55 -5.12 3.48 -15.48
N VAL A 56 -6.01 3.85 -14.56
CA VAL A 56 -7.19 4.68 -14.85
C VAL A 56 -6.77 6.05 -15.39
N ALA A 57 -5.76 6.69 -14.80
CA ALA A 57 -5.25 7.97 -15.31
C ALA A 57 -4.76 7.86 -16.75
N ASN A 58 -4.08 6.78 -17.11
CA ASN A 58 -3.64 6.53 -18.49
C ASN A 58 -4.82 6.32 -19.45
N GLU A 59 -5.92 5.73 -18.98
CA GLU A 59 -7.13 5.59 -19.80
C GLU A 59 -7.79 6.96 -20.04
N VAL A 60 -7.90 7.81 -19.03
CA VAL A 60 -8.37 9.19 -19.17
C VAL A 60 -7.51 9.95 -20.19
N ILE A 61 -6.19 9.86 -20.08
CA ILE A 61 -5.26 10.48 -21.04
C ILE A 61 -5.45 9.92 -22.44
N SER A 62 -5.59 8.61 -22.58
CA SER A 62 -5.81 7.96 -23.88
C SER A 62 -7.11 8.43 -24.53
N TRP A 63 -8.17 8.58 -23.73
CA TRP A 63 -9.43 9.17 -24.20
C TRP A 63 -9.24 10.62 -24.65
N MET A 64 -8.51 11.44 -23.87
CA MET A 64 -8.22 12.84 -24.23
C MET A 64 -7.48 12.92 -25.57
N TRP A 65 -6.49 12.08 -25.80
CA TRP A 65 -5.79 12.00 -27.08
C TRP A 65 -6.70 11.55 -28.23
N ALA A 66 -7.57 10.56 -27.99
CA ALA A 66 -8.52 10.09 -29.02
C ALA A 66 -9.52 11.17 -29.40
N GLN A 67 -9.99 11.97 -28.44
CA GLN A 67 -10.92 13.09 -28.70
C GLN A 67 -10.21 14.40 -29.07
N ARG A 68 -8.88 14.43 -29.05
CA ARG A 68 -8.07 15.64 -29.28
C ARG A 68 -8.51 16.83 -28.43
N THR A 69 -8.80 16.59 -27.13
CA THR A 69 -9.26 17.61 -26.22
C THR A 69 -8.58 17.47 -24.86
N LEU A 70 -8.29 18.61 -24.23
CA LEU A 70 -7.79 18.67 -22.86
C LEU A 70 -8.93 18.83 -21.82
N VAL A 71 -10.19 18.87 -22.29
CA VAL A 71 -11.37 19.02 -21.43
C VAL A 71 -12.14 17.70 -21.44
N VAL A 72 -12.35 17.14 -20.26
CA VAL A 72 -13.14 15.90 -20.08
C VAL A 72 -14.54 16.29 -19.57
N PRO A 73 -15.61 15.89 -20.28
CA PRO A 73 -16.98 16.14 -19.81
C PRO A 73 -17.27 15.45 -18.47
N ALA A 74 -18.09 16.07 -17.63
CA ALA A 74 -18.43 15.52 -16.30
C ALA A 74 -19.05 14.12 -16.38
N ALA A 75 -19.89 13.84 -17.38
CA ALA A 75 -20.45 12.50 -17.59
C ALA A 75 -19.36 11.44 -17.83
N THR A 76 -18.36 11.77 -18.65
CA THR A 76 -17.23 10.88 -18.92
C THR A 76 -16.36 10.67 -17.67
N ILE A 77 -16.21 11.70 -16.83
CA ILE A 77 -15.52 11.55 -15.53
C ILE A 77 -16.24 10.53 -14.65
N THR A 78 -17.59 10.62 -14.58
CA THR A 78 -18.39 9.65 -13.82
C THR A 78 -18.24 8.22 -14.35
N ASP A 79 -18.11 8.03 -15.66
CA ASP A 79 -17.88 6.72 -16.27
C ASP A 79 -16.49 6.18 -15.87
N PHE A 80 -15.46 7.03 -15.86
CA PHE A 80 -14.12 6.64 -15.39
C PHE A 80 -14.08 6.35 -13.88
N GLU A 81 -14.84 7.06 -13.05
CA GLU A 81 -14.97 6.77 -11.64
C GLU A 81 -15.63 5.39 -11.40
N ALA A 82 -16.69 5.07 -12.15
CA ALA A 82 -17.33 3.75 -12.11
C ALA A 82 -16.36 2.66 -12.57
N GLN A 83 -15.57 2.89 -13.59
CA GLN A 83 -14.53 1.99 -14.05
C GLN A 83 -13.41 1.82 -13.01
N ALA A 84 -12.97 2.90 -12.36
CA ALA A 84 -11.99 2.86 -11.29
C ALA A 84 -12.44 1.96 -10.13
N GLN A 85 -13.73 2.03 -9.77
CA GLN A 85 -14.32 1.12 -8.78
C GLN A 85 -14.37 -0.33 -9.28
N SER A 86 -14.64 -0.56 -10.55
CA SER A 86 -14.69 -1.90 -11.15
C SER A 86 -13.34 -2.62 -11.16
N VAL A 87 -12.23 -1.88 -11.26
CA VAL A 87 -10.87 -2.43 -11.16
C VAL A 87 -10.38 -2.54 -9.72
N GLY A 88 -11.24 -2.21 -8.74
CA GLY A 88 -11.01 -2.42 -7.32
C GLY A 88 -10.39 -1.24 -6.57
N LEU A 89 -10.51 -0.01 -7.08
CA LEU A 89 -10.30 1.18 -6.28
C LEU A 89 -11.47 1.38 -5.31
N PRO A 90 -11.23 1.99 -4.13
CA PRO A 90 -12.30 2.26 -3.16
C PRO A 90 -13.47 3.07 -3.76
N SER A 91 -14.68 2.86 -3.26
CA SER A 91 -15.91 3.52 -3.74
C SER A 91 -15.92 5.05 -3.56
N ASN A 92 -14.99 5.58 -2.77
CA ASN A 92 -14.78 7.02 -2.58
C ASN A 92 -13.75 7.63 -3.55
N VAL A 93 -13.40 6.91 -4.62
CA VAL A 93 -12.53 7.44 -5.66
C VAL A 93 -13.17 8.65 -6.34
N ALA A 94 -12.40 9.70 -6.53
CA ALA A 94 -12.81 10.88 -7.27
C ALA A 94 -11.73 11.25 -8.30
N ILE A 95 -12.18 11.60 -9.51
CA ILE A 95 -11.32 11.99 -10.62
C ILE A 95 -11.58 13.46 -10.93
N ALA A 96 -10.54 14.28 -10.89
CA ALA A 96 -10.60 15.68 -11.20
C ALA A 96 -9.69 16.01 -12.39
N VAL A 97 -10.27 16.65 -13.41
CA VAL A 97 -9.55 17.19 -14.55
C VAL A 97 -9.93 18.66 -14.68
N PRO A 98 -9.26 19.56 -13.94
CA PRO A 98 -9.55 21.00 -14.01
C PRO A 98 -9.23 21.54 -15.40
N ALA A 99 -9.76 22.74 -15.68
CA ALA A 99 -9.50 23.41 -16.96
C ALA A 99 -7.99 23.51 -17.24
N PRO A 100 -7.56 23.23 -18.49
CA PRO A 100 -6.16 23.24 -18.83
C PRO A 100 -5.53 24.64 -18.67
N VAL A 101 -4.30 24.68 -18.17
CA VAL A 101 -3.52 25.91 -18.00
C VAL A 101 -2.29 25.82 -18.90
N GLY A 102 -2.08 26.80 -19.77
CA GLY A 102 -0.92 26.83 -20.68
C GLY A 102 -0.85 25.63 -21.62
N GLY A 103 -1.98 25.06 -22.04
CA GLY A 103 -2.00 23.88 -22.91
C GLY A 103 -1.69 22.54 -22.19
N VAL A 104 -1.71 22.56 -20.86
CA VAL A 104 -1.49 21.36 -20.03
C VAL A 104 -2.72 21.09 -19.20
N ALA A 105 -3.25 19.88 -19.27
CA ALA A 105 -4.26 19.37 -18.35
C ALA A 105 -3.64 18.47 -17.29
N THR A 106 -4.14 18.55 -16.07
CA THR A 106 -3.72 17.70 -14.96
C THR A 106 -4.87 16.74 -14.61
N VAL A 107 -4.62 15.46 -14.69
CA VAL A 107 -5.53 14.41 -14.20
C VAL A 107 -5.15 14.07 -12.79
N THR A 108 -6.06 14.27 -11.84
CA THR A 108 -5.85 13.97 -10.42
C THR A 108 -6.86 12.91 -9.99
N ILE A 109 -6.38 11.84 -9.40
CA ILE A 109 -7.21 10.77 -8.83
C ILE A 109 -6.96 10.75 -7.33
N THR A 110 -8.03 10.85 -6.56
CA THR A 110 -8.00 10.80 -5.10
C THR A 110 -8.83 9.62 -4.62
N TRP A 111 -8.34 8.91 -3.60
CA TRP A 111 -9.07 7.85 -2.94
C TRP A 111 -8.66 7.74 -1.49
N LYS A 112 -9.47 7.07 -0.70
CA LYS A 112 -9.14 6.72 0.68
C LYS A 112 -9.25 5.22 0.87
N SER A 113 -8.12 4.59 1.14
CA SER A 113 -8.09 3.17 1.45
C SER A 113 -8.86 2.88 2.76
N PRO A 114 -9.70 1.83 2.83
CA PRO A 114 -10.43 1.46 4.05
C PRO A 114 -9.53 1.18 5.26
N SER A 115 -8.25 0.84 5.00
CA SER A 115 -7.25 0.60 6.04
C SER A 115 -6.69 1.86 6.68
N LYS A 116 -6.93 3.05 6.07
CA LYS A 116 -6.45 4.34 6.60
C LYS A 116 -7.41 4.93 7.63
N PRO A 117 -6.89 5.43 8.77
CA PRO A 117 -7.67 6.16 9.75
C PRO A 117 -8.43 7.35 9.11
N ALA A 118 -9.58 7.72 9.68
CA ALA A 118 -10.37 8.86 9.19
C ALA A 118 -9.59 10.19 9.23
N THR A 119 -8.62 10.30 10.13
CA THR A 119 -7.77 11.48 10.36
C THR A 119 -6.62 11.61 9.35
N GLU A 120 -6.30 10.56 8.60
CA GLU A 120 -5.26 10.61 7.56
C GLU A 120 -5.82 11.22 6.26
N ASP A 121 -4.95 11.91 5.52
CA ASP A 121 -5.27 12.48 4.22
C ASP A 121 -5.56 11.40 3.17
N ASN A 122 -6.34 11.76 2.18
CA ASN A 122 -6.61 10.92 1.02
C ASN A 122 -5.30 10.62 0.27
N SER A 123 -5.22 9.43 -0.29
CA SER A 123 -4.18 9.10 -1.26
C SER A 123 -4.44 9.86 -2.56
N VAL A 124 -3.38 10.36 -3.19
CA VAL A 124 -3.48 11.14 -4.42
C VAL A 124 -2.50 10.59 -5.44
N TYR A 125 -2.98 10.47 -6.66
CA TYR A 125 -2.15 10.25 -7.85
C TYR A 125 -2.47 11.37 -8.86
N PHE A 126 -1.45 11.96 -9.46
CA PHE A 126 -1.66 12.95 -10.51
C PHE A 126 -0.67 12.72 -11.66
N THR A 127 -1.13 13.10 -12.84
CA THR A 127 -0.34 13.09 -14.08
C THR A 127 -0.74 14.25 -14.96
N GLN A 128 0.10 14.62 -15.89
CA GLN A 128 -0.13 15.76 -16.77
C GLN A 128 -0.06 15.32 -18.22
N VAL A 129 -0.90 15.94 -19.03
CA VAL A 129 -0.93 15.76 -20.48
C VAL A 129 -0.90 17.12 -21.15
N ALA A 130 -0.03 17.27 -22.14
CA ALA A 130 0.03 18.43 -23.00
C ALA A 130 -0.33 18.01 -24.42
N MET A 131 -1.11 18.82 -25.12
CA MET A 131 -1.40 18.63 -26.54
C MET A 131 -0.85 19.82 -27.32
N PRO A 132 -0.25 19.57 -28.49
CA PRO A 132 0.24 20.61 -29.38
C PRO A 132 -0.87 21.43 -29.99
#